data_5bc41c80136d5d5f9015659098b624c7
#
_entry.id   5bc41c80136d5d5f9015659098b624c7
#
_cell.length_a   1.000
_cell.length_b   1.000
_cell.length_c   1.000
_cell.angle_alpha   90.00
_cell.angle_beta   90.00
_cell.angle_gamma   90.00
#
_symmetry.space_group_name_H-M   'P 1'
#
loop_
_entity.id
_entity.type
_entity.pdbx_description
1 polymer ?
#
loop_
_entity_poly.entity_id
_entity_poly.type
_entity_poly.pdbx_seq_one_letter_code
_entity_poly.pdbx_strand_id
1 'polypeptide(L)'
;RNFIKNSILSVPLVSSLPLCGTNVEPIKIGLAQWSLHRALQSNKIDNLEFAQIAKEKFDITVVEYVNQFFFDKATNKEYLSELKARSKDIGVKNLLIMIDDEGNLGDLNKRKRLKAIDNHKKWVEAAQYIGCEHIRVNAAGNGSEKEVSMNAIESLQVLGDFSKNFDINIIVENHGGYSSNAKWLVDIIKNSNRDNIGTLPDFGNFCIRSKPNRLSSWGGLEGCAVEYDKYKGVREMLPYARSVSAKSLNFDKDGNSIEIDFYKMMKIVKDFGYKGYISVEYEGTSHSEEEGIKLTKDLMIKAWNQA
;
A
#
# COMPACT_ATOMS: atom_id res chain seq x y z
N ARG A 1 -61.03 -7.69 -64.25
CA ARG A 1 -60.48 -6.50 -63.60
C ARG A 1 -60.35 -6.85 -62.09
N ASN A 2 -59.15 -7.30 -61.66
CA ASN A 2 -58.84 -7.63 -60.32
C ASN A 2 -58.05 -6.49 -59.73
N PHE A 3 -58.59 -5.90 -58.66
CA PHE A 3 -57.88 -4.93 -57.82
C PHE A 3 -57.09 -5.67 -56.72
N ILE A 4 -55.76 -5.57 -56.75
CA ILE A 4 -54.88 -6.03 -55.72
C ILE A 4 -54.78 -4.91 -54.68
N LYS A 5 -55.27 -5.16 -53.47
CA LYS A 5 -55.03 -4.28 -52.27
C LYS A 5 -53.65 -4.59 -51.66
N ASN A 6 -52.73 -3.67 -51.79
CA ASN A 6 -51.47 -3.72 -51.07
C ASN A 6 -51.68 -3.29 -49.60
N SER A 7 -51.55 -4.22 -48.70
CA SER A 7 -51.51 -3.94 -47.30
C SER A 7 -50.06 -3.66 -46.91
N ILE A 8 -49.74 -2.42 -46.49
CA ILE A 8 -48.46 -2.02 -45.94
C ILE A 8 -48.47 -2.40 -44.48
N LEU A 9 -47.70 -3.44 -44.12
CA LEU A 9 -47.36 -3.75 -42.71
C LEU A 9 -46.34 -2.74 -42.22
N SER A 10 -46.74 -1.85 -41.32
CA SER A 10 -45.83 -1.01 -40.57
C SER A 10 -45.19 -1.82 -39.42
N VAL A 11 -43.89 -2.11 -39.56
CA VAL A 11 -43.09 -2.69 -38.49
C VAL A 11 -42.69 -1.56 -37.51
N PRO A 12 -43.00 -1.67 -36.22
CA PRO A 12 -42.53 -0.67 -35.26
C PRO A 12 -41.01 -0.76 -35.11
N LEU A 13 -40.32 0.34 -35.36
CA LEU A 13 -38.91 0.51 -35.12
C LEU A 13 -38.69 0.56 -33.60
N VAL A 14 -38.29 -0.56 -32.98
CA VAL A 14 -37.83 -0.58 -31.58
C VAL A 14 -36.48 0.07 -31.56
N SER A 15 -36.42 1.33 -31.17
CA SER A 15 -35.17 2.02 -30.86
C SER A 15 -34.57 1.41 -29.59
N SER A 16 -33.58 0.55 -29.76
CA SER A 16 -32.69 0.12 -28.66
C SER A 16 -31.90 1.33 -28.22
N LEU A 17 -32.29 1.91 -27.10
CA LEU A 17 -31.42 2.85 -26.36
C LEU A 17 -30.15 2.09 -25.97
N PRO A 18 -28.95 2.64 -26.24
CA PRO A 18 -27.76 2.03 -25.73
C PRO A 18 -27.84 2.09 -24.18
N LEU A 19 -27.81 0.92 -23.54
CA LEU A 19 -27.51 0.85 -22.12
C LEU A 19 -26.12 1.49 -21.94
N CYS A 20 -26.10 2.69 -21.40
CA CYS A 20 -24.90 3.33 -20.92
C CYS A 20 -24.45 2.54 -19.68
N GLY A 21 -23.82 1.40 -19.91
CA GLY A 21 -23.10 0.68 -18.89
C GLY A 21 -21.96 1.59 -18.46
N THR A 22 -22.02 2.11 -17.25
CA THR A 22 -20.88 2.76 -16.62
C THR A 22 -19.79 1.70 -16.52
N ASN A 23 -18.82 1.73 -17.44
CA ASN A 23 -17.62 0.92 -17.35
C ASN A 23 -16.84 1.40 -16.11
N VAL A 24 -17.17 0.84 -14.96
CA VAL A 24 -16.40 1.05 -13.73
C VAL A 24 -15.06 0.36 -13.97
N GLU A 25 -14.00 1.16 -14.06
CA GLU A 25 -12.65 0.62 -14.18
C GLU A 25 -12.36 -0.27 -12.97
N PRO A 26 -11.93 -1.54 -13.17
CA PRO A 26 -11.73 -2.46 -12.08
C PRO A 26 -10.60 -1.99 -11.15
N ILE A 27 -10.77 -2.21 -9.85
CA ILE A 27 -9.74 -1.94 -8.86
C ILE A 27 -8.50 -2.82 -9.13
N LYS A 28 -7.31 -2.23 -9.03
CA LYS A 28 -6.04 -2.96 -9.09
C LYS A 28 -5.63 -3.35 -7.69
N ILE A 29 -5.66 -4.64 -7.38
CA ILE A 29 -5.40 -5.16 -6.03
C ILE A 29 -4.01 -5.77 -5.96
N GLY A 30 -3.25 -5.40 -4.92
CA GLY A 30 -2.03 -6.04 -4.48
C GLY A 30 -2.19 -6.77 -3.14
N LEU A 31 -1.16 -7.48 -2.71
CA LEU A 31 -1.07 -8.09 -1.38
C LEU A 31 0.23 -7.66 -0.70
N ALA A 32 0.09 -6.99 0.44
CA ALA A 32 1.21 -6.72 1.33
C ALA A 32 1.60 -7.99 2.10
N GLN A 33 2.87 -8.33 2.06
CA GLN A 33 3.41 -9.53 2.70
C GLN A 33 3.18 -9.54 4.22
N TRP A 34 3.08 -8.35 4.82
CA TRP A 34 2.77 -8.22 6.25
C TRP A 34 1.44 -8.89 6.63
N SER A 35 0.51 -9.03 5.69
CA SER A 35 -0.74 -9.79 5.90
C SER A 35 -0.53 -11.26 6.29
N LEU A 36 0.66 -11.81 6.04
CA LEU A 36 1.06 -13.19 6.39
C LEU A 36 2.22 -13.21 7.41
N HIS A 37 2.40 -12.11 8.19
CA HIS A 37 3.54 -11.96 9.08
C HIS A 37 3.65 -13.06 10.14
N ARG A 38 2.54 -13.54 10.69
CA ARG A 38 2.55 -14.62 11.70
C ARG A 38 3.01 -15.95 11.11
N ALA A 39 2.55 -16.27 9.90
CA ALA A 39 2.96 -17.50 9.21
C ALA A 39 4.44 -17.46 8.81
N LEU A 40 4.92 -16.30 8.33
CA LEU A 40 6.33 -16.07 7.98
C LEU A 40 7.23 -16.10 9.23
N GLN A 41 6.88 -15.36 10.27
CA GLN A 41 7.65 -15.33 11.53
C GLN A 41 7.72 -16.69 12.24
N SER A 42 6.68 -17.52 12.08
CA SER A 42 6.65 -18.89 12.63
C SER A 42 7.23 -19.93 11.69
N ASN A 43 7.82 -19.55 10.55
CA ASN A 43 8.38 -20.42 9.51
C ASN A 43 7.37 -21.48 8.97
N LYS A 44 6.08 -21.15 8.99
CA LYS A 44 5.03 -21.99 8.36
C LYS A 44 5.03 -21.84 6.85
N ILE A 45 5.50 -20.71 6.35
CA ILE A 45 5.71 -20.41 4.94
C ILE A 45 7.09 -19.78 4.76
N ASP A 46 7.72 -20.07 3.63
CA ASP A 46 8.99 -19.46 3.24
C ASP A 46 8.73 -18.15 2.47
N ASN A 47 9.63 -17.18 2.61
CA ASN A 47 9.53 -15.90 1.88
C ASN A 47 9.47 -16.12 0.35
N LEU A 48 10.18 -17.12 -0.18
CA LEU A 48 10.19 -17.44 -1.62
C LEU A 48 8.86 -18.03 -2.12
N GLU A 49 7.97 -18.48 -1.22
CA GLU A 49 6.64 -19.00 -1.56
C GLU A 49 5.57 -17.90 -1.60
N PHE A 50 5.87 -16.71 -1.11
CA PHE A 50 4.87 -15.65 -0.93
C PHE A 50 4.14 -15.28 -2.22
N ALA A 51 4.84 -15.09 -3.33
CA ALA A 51 4.23 -14.75 -4.62
C ALA A 51 3.29 -15.85 -5.13
N GLN A 52 3.66 -17.12 -4.93
CA GLN A 52 2.81 -18.26 -5.27
C GLN A 52 1.57 -18.32 -4.40
N ILE A 53 1.71 -18.12 -3.09
CA ILE A 53 0.59 -18.08 -2.14
C ILE A 53 -0.38 -16.95 -2.50
N ALA A 54 0.12 -15.76 -2.83
CA ALA A 54 -0.70 -14.62 -3.24
C ALA A 54 -1.58 -14.97 -4.46
N LYS A 55 -0.99 -15.61 -5.46
CA LYS A 55 -1.71 -16.02 -6.67
C LYS A 55 -2.67 -17.17 -6.42
N GLU A 56 -2.20 -18.27 -5.80
CA GLU A 56 -2.98 -19.51 -5.72
C GLU A 56 -4.11 -19.44 -4.68
N LYS A 57 -3.87 -18.80 -3.53
CA LYS A 57 -4.87 -18.74 -2.44
C LYS A 57 -5.81 -17.53 -2.53
N PHE A 58 -5.34 -16.44 -3.14
CA PHE A 58 -6.06 -15.17 -3.12
C PHE A 58 -6.37 -14.62 -4.52
N ASP A 59 -5.88 -15.24 -5.58
CA ASP A 59 -6.00 -14.71 -6.96
C ASP A 59 -5.52 -13.25 -7.03
N ILE A 60 -4.35 -12.98 -6.43
CA ILE A 60 -3.67 -11.68 -6.45
C ILE A 60 -2.32 -11.86 -7.16
N THR A 61 -2.09 -11.06 -8.21
CA THR A 61 -0.91 -11.15 -9.06
C THR A 61 0.06 -9.97 -8.91
N VAL A 62 -0.09 -9.19 -7.85
CA VAL A 62 0.80 -8.09 -7.48
C VAL A 62 1.14 -8.21 -6.00
N VAL A 63 2.42 -8.15 -5.66
CA VAL A 63 2.88 -8.37 -4.28
C VAL A 63 3.81 -7.26 -3.82
N GLU A 64 3.76 -6.99 -2.52
CA GLU A 64 4.61 -6.05 -1.80
C GLU A 64 5.35 -6.80 -0.71
N TYR A 65 6.68 -6.89 -0.84
CA TYR A 65 7.53 -7.59 0.11
C TYR A 65 7.83 -6.75 1.34
N VAL A 66 8.24 -7.41 2.45
CA VAL A 66 8.77 -6.76 3.65
C VAL A 66 10.18 -7.28 3.90
N ASN A 67 11.14 -6.39 4.01
CA ASN A 67 12.56 -6.72 4.14
C ASN A 67 12.88 -7.62 5.35
N GLN A 68 12.10 -7.54 6.42
CA GLN A 68 12.30 -8.34 7.63
C GLN A 68 12.29 -9.85 7.37
N PHE A 69 11.56 -10.31 6.35
CA PHE A 69 11.46 -11.74 6.02
C PHE A 69 12.63 -12.27 5.17
N PHE A 70 13.53 -11.40 4.73
CA PHE A 70 14.76 -11.74 4.01
C PHE A 70 15.88 -10.73 4.25
N PHE A 71 16.00 -10.28 5.50
CA PHE A 71 16.81 -9.16 5.96
C PHE A 71 18.30 -9.27 5.59
N ASP A 72 18.87 -10.47 5.66
CA ASP A 72 20.26 -10.77 5.32
C ASP A 72 20.48 -11.03 3.82
N LYS A 73 19.44 -10.93 3.00
CA LYS A 73 19.48 -11.28 1.56
C LYS A 73 19.53 -10.08 0.62
N ALA A 74 19.52 -8.84 1.11
CA ALA A 74 19.48 -7.64 0.26
C ALA A 74 20.58 -7.62 -0.84
N THR A 75 21.75 -8.20 -0.56
CA THR A 75 22.88 -8.26 -1.50
C THR A 75 23.16 -9.66 -2.03
N ASN A 76 22.36 -10.65 -1.63
CA ASN A 76 22.51 -12.03 -2.10
C ASN A 76 21.84 -12.22 -3.46
N LYS A 77 22.66 -12.14 -4.54
CA LYS A 77 22.16 -12.21 -5.92
C LYS A 77 21.52 -13.53 -6.27
N GLU A 78 21.99 -14.63 -5.72
CA GLU A 78 21.41 -15.98 -5.96
C GLU A 78 19.99 -16.04 -5.41
N TYR A 79 19.80 -15.64 -4.15
CA TYR A 79 18.48 -15.57 -3.52
C TYR A 79 17.52 -14.62 -4.25
N LEU A 80 17.99 -13.41 -4.59
CA LEU A 80 17.19 -12.43 -5.31
C LEU A 80 16.83 -12.90 -6.74
N SER A 81 17.74 -13.66 -7.39
CA SER A 81 17.46 -14.26 -8.70
C SER A 81 16.37 -15.32 -8.60
N GLU A 82 16.42 -16.15 -7.57
CA GLU A 82 15.39 -17.16 -7.33
C GLU A 82 14.02 -16.51 -7.03
N LEU A 83 13.98 -15.52 -6.15
CA LEU A 83 12.76 -14.77 -5.85
C LEU A 83 12.15 -14.17 -7.12
N LYS A 84 12.98 -13.51 -7.94
CA LYS A 84 12.58 -12.91 -9.22
C LYS A 84 12.06 -13.96 -10.20
N ALA A 85 12.75 -15.10 -10.33
CA ALA A 85 12.36 -16.17 -11.24
C ALA A 85 11.00 -16.76 -10.83
N ARG A 86 10.82 -17.11 -9.55
CA ARG A 86 9.56 -17.66 -9.03
C ARG A 86 8.38 -16.75 -9.29
N SER A 87 8.48 -15.46 -9.00
CA SER A 87 7.37 -14.51 -9.26
C SER A 87 7.10 -14.35 -10.75
N LYS A 88 8.15 -14.25 -11.58
CA LYS A 88 8.05 -14.08 -13.03
C LYS A 88 7.41 -15.31 -13.71
N ASP A 89 7.82 -16.51 -13.34
CA ASP A 89 7.37 -17.76 -13.96
C ASP A 89 5.86 -17.99 -13.79
N ILE A 90 5.32 -17.46 -12.70
CA ILE A 90 3.88 -17.52 -12.42
C ILE A 90 3.13 -16.25 -12.81
N GLY A 91 3.80 -15.24 -13.40
CA GLY A 91 3.18 -13.99 -13.83
C GLY A 91 2.74 -13.08 -12.68
N VAL A 92 3.45 -13.11 -11.55
CA VAL A 92 3.23 -12.19 -10.41
C VAL A 92 4.22 -11.04 -10.50
N LYS A 93 3.69 -9.81 -10.37
CA LYS A 93 4.47 -8.58 -10.34
C LYS A 93 4.97 -8.29 -8.92
N ASN A 94 6.26 -8.05 -8.78
CA ASN A 94 6.84 -7.49 -7.57
C ASN A 94 6.68 -5.96 -7.63
N LEU A 95 5.89 -5.37 -6.74
CA LEU A 95 5.59 -3.94 -6.80
C LEU A 95 6.57 -3.11 -5.98
N LEU A 96 6.82 -3.51 -4.75
CA LEU A 96 7.73 -2.80 -3.84
C LEU A 96 8.33 -3.72 -2.77
N ILE A 97 9.35 -3.19 -2.07
CA ILE A 97 9.85 -3.73 -0.80
C ILE A 97 9.60 -2.68 0.28
N MET A 98 8.92 -3.06 1.36
CA MET A 98 8.78 -2.27 2.58
C MET A 98 10.05 -2.42 3.42
N ILE A 99 10.64 -1.28 3.83
CA ILE A 99 11.91 -1.27 4.56
C ILE A 99 11.65 -0.87 5.99
N ASP A 100 11.89 -1.82 6.90
CA ASP A 100 11.83 -1.64 8.35
C ASP A 100 13.18 -2.01 8.99
N ASP A 101 13.42 -1.54 10.21
CA ASP A 101 14.60 -1.85 11.05
C ASP A 101 15.98 -1.47 10.45
N GLU A 102 16.03 -0.66 9.41
CA GLU A 102 17.28 -0.17 8.80
C GLU A 102 17.73 1.19 9.37
N GLY A 103 17.08 1.65 10.44
CA GLY A 103 17.35 2.92 11.12
C GLY A 103 16.43 4.05 10.67
N ASN A 104 16.43 5.14 11.45
CA ASN A 104 15.50 6.24 11.28
C ASN A 104 16.06 7.32 10.35
N LEU A 105 15.35 7.62 9.27
CA LEU A 105 15.72 8.67 8.32
C LEU A 105 15.62 10.09 8.89
N GLY A 106 14.83 10.28 9.97
CA GLY A 106 14.71 11.55 10.71
C GLY A 106 15.54 11.62 12.00
N ASP A 107 16.48 10.68 12.27
CA ASP A 107 17.26 10.65 13.52
C ASP A 107 18.06 11.95 13.70
N LEU A 108 18.06 12.50 14.94
CA LEU A 108 18.85 13.69 15.29
C LEU A 108 20.35 13.45 15.18
N ASN A 109 20.81 12.24 15.52
CA ASN A 109 22.20 11.88 15.39
C ASN A 109 22.59 11.69 13.93
N LYS A 110 23.34 12.65 13.38
CA LYS A 110 23.75 12.64 11.97
C LYS A 110 24.45 11.33 11.55
N ARG A 111 25.30 10.74 12.40
CA ARG A 111 25.98 9.48 12.08
C ARG A 111 25.00 8.31 11.94
N LYS A 112 24.00 8.23 12.85
CA LYS A 112 22.96 7.21 12.77
C LYS A 112 22.10 7.41 11.52
N ARG A 113 21.73 8.67 11.21
CA ARG A 113 20.95 9.03 10.04
C ARG A 113 21.67 8.68 8.73
N LEU A 114 22.97 9.00 8.62
CA LEU A 114 23.76 8.64 7.43
C LEU A 114 23.85 7.12 7.28
N LYS A 115 24.03 6.38 8.38
CA LYS A 115 24.02 4.92 8.33
C LYS A 115 22.65 4.38 7.91
N ALA A 116 21.56 4.97 8.39
CA ALA A 116 20.21 4.59 7.95
C ALA A 116 20.06 4.78 6.42
N ILE A 117 20.48 5.92 5.88
CA ILE A 117 20.46 6.15 4.43
C ILE A 117 21.26 5.06 3.69
N ASP A 118 22.47 4.74 4.13
CA ASP A 118 23.31 3.71 3.48
C ASP A 118 22.68 2.31 3.60
N ASN A 119 22.05 2.01 4.72
CA ASN A 119 21.32 0.76 4.88
C ASN A 119 20.14 0.63 3.91
N HIS A 120 19.44 1.74 3.60
CA HIS A 120 18.34 1.73 2.64
C HIS A 120 18.80 1.59 1.18
N LYS A 121 20.00 2.04 0.83
CA LYS A 121 20.54 1.95 -0.53
C LYS A 121 20.62 0.52 -1.06
N LYS A 122 21.07 -0.44 -0.25
CA LYS A 122 21.10 -1.87 -0.64
C LYS A 122 19.72 -2.40 -1.04
N TRP A 123 18.64 -1.87 -0.41
CA TRP A 123 17.28 -2.24 -0.73
C TRP A 123 16.75 -1.59 -2.00
N VAL A 124 17.22 -0.39 -2.35
CA VAL A 124 16.99 0.20 -3.68
C VAL A 124 17.54 -0.70 -4.78
N GLU A 125 18.77 -1.18 -4.60
CA GLU A 125 19.42 -2.10 -5.54
C GLU A 125 18.70 -3.45 -5.61
N ALA A 126 18.31 -4.00 -4.46
CA ALA A 126 17.53 -5.24 -4.40
C ALA A 126 16.16 -5.10 -5.08
N ALA A 127 15.46 -4.00 -4.83
CA ALA A 127 14.16 -3.71 -5.44
C ALA A 127 14.26 -3.63 -6.96
N GLN A 128 15.23 -2.90 -7.48
CA GLN A 128 15.51 -2.83 -8.92
C GLN A 128 15.82 -4.23 -9.49
N TYR A 129 16.65 -5.00 -8.80
CA TYR A 129 17.06 -6.32 -9.27
C TYR A 129 15.88 -7.29 -9.41
N ILE A 130 14.95 -7.30 -8.45
CA ILE A 130 13.75 -8.17 -8.50
C ILE A 130 12.60 -7.57 -9.31
N GLY A 131 12.76 -6.37 -9.88
CA GLY A 131 11.81 -5.72 -10.78
C GLY A 131 10.68 -4.96 -10.07
N CYS A 132 10.92 -4.47 -8.86
CA CYS A 132 10.02 -3.55 -8.17
C CYS A 132 10.05 -2.15 -8.80
N GLU A 133 9.01 -1.36 -8.54
CA GLU A 133 8.91 0.05 -8.93
C GLU A 133 9.25 0.99 -7.76
N HIS A 134 9.13 0.51 -6.52
CA HIS A 134 9.26 1.34 -5.32
C HIS A 134 10.00 0.61 -4.20
N ILE A 135 10.55 1.40 -3.26
CA ILE A 135 10.72 0.98 -1.87
C ILE A 135 9.86 1.86 -0.97
N ARG A 136 9.24 1.27 0.06
CA ARG A 136 8.54 2.02 1.10
C ARG A 136 9.50 2.23 2.28
N VAL A 137 9.57 3.45 2.77
CA VAL A 137 10.39 3.85 3.90
C VAL A 137 9.58 4.60 4.95
N ASN A 138 10.13 4.72 6.16
CA ASN A 138 9.51 5.44 7.26
C ASN A 138 10.23 6.77 7.54
N ALA A 139 9.46 7.87 7.66
CA ALA A 139 9.96 9.17 8.08
C ALA A 139 9.97 9.26 9.62
N ALA A 140 10.65 8.34 10.29
CA ALA A 140 10.74 8.25 11.74
C ALA A 140 12.01 8.91 12.28
N GLY A 141 11.98 9.34 13.54
CA GLY A 141 13.14 9.92 14.22
C GLY A 141 12.85 10.26 15.67
N ASN A 142 13.93 10.55 16.42
CA ASN A 142 13.89 10.99 17.80
C ASN A 142 14.16 12.50 17.84
N GLY A 143 13.25 13.28 18.41
CA GLY A 143 13.39 14.72 18.54
C GLY A 143 12.06 15.45 18.41
N SER A 144 12.12 16.77 18.32
CA SER A 144 10.95 17.57 18.02
C SER A 144 10.45 17.34 16.62
N GLU A 145 9.17 17.58 16.39
CA GLU A 145 8.53 17.48 15.09
C GLU A 145 9.30 18.22 13.98
N LYS A 146 9.78 19.43 14.29
CA LYS A 146 10.57 20.25 13.34
C LYS A 146 11.92 19.62 13.02
N GLU A 147 12.64 19.12 14.01
CA GLU A 147 13.95 18.51 13.81
C GLU A 147 13.85 17.21 12.99
N VAL A 148 12.87 16.36 13.33
CA VAL A 148 12.63 15.11 12.59
C VAL A 148 12.23 15.43 11.15
N SER A 149 11.37 16.43 10.92
CA SER A 149 10.98 16.86 9.58
C SER A 149 12.18 17.30 8.74
N MET A 150 13.02 18.20 9.27
CA MET A 150 14.21 18.69 8.55
C MET A 150 15.18 17.56 8.19
N ASN A 151 15.43 16.65 9.13
CA ASN A 151 16.33 15.52 8.94
C ASN A 151 15.76 14.48 7.96
N ALA A 152 14.46 14.21 8.01
CA ALA A 152 13.79 13.31 7.07
C ALA A 152 13.83 13.87 5.64
N ILE A 153 13.60 15.17 5.47
CA ILE A 153 13.71 15.84 4.15
C ILE A 153 15.11 15.65 3.57
N GLU A 154 16.18 15.97 4.36
CA GLU A 154 17.58 15.79 3.93
C GLU A 154 17.86 14.33 3.52
N SER A 155 17.41 13.37 4.34
CA SER A 155 17.62 11.94 4.09
C SER A 155 16.88 11.46 2.84
N LEU A 156 15.65 11.90 2.66
CA LEU A 156 14.84 11.54 1.49
C LEU A 156 15.42 12.14 0.21
N GLN A 157 15.97 13.36 0.26
CA GLN A 157 16.67 13.96 -0.88
C GLN A 157 17.85 13.11 -1.31
N VAL A 158 18.73 12.72 -0.36
CA VAL A 158 19.90 11.88 -0.64
C VAL A 158 19.47 10.51 -1.19
N LEU A 159 18.46 9.88 -0.57
CA LEU A 159 17.99 8.58 -1.02
C LEU A 159 17.26 8.66 -2.38
N GLY A 160 16.48 9.72 -2.61
CA GLY A 160 15.81 9.96 -3.87
C GLY A 160 16.79 10.20 -5.02
N ASP A 161 17.83 11.01 -4.80
CA ASP A 161 18.90 11.22 -5.80
C ASP A 161 19.64 9.91 -6.11
N PHE A 162 19.89 9.07 -5.11
CA PHE A 162 20.51 7.75 -5.31
C PHE A 162 19.58 6.83 -6.11
N SER A 163 18.33 6.70 -5.70
CA SER A 163 17.37 5.74 -6.27
C SER A 163 16.95 6.08 -7.71
N LYS A 164 17.12 7.33 -8.12
CA LYS A 164 16.86 7.78 -9.50
C LYS A 164 17.73 7.05 -10.52
N ASN A 165 18.98 6.67 -10.14
CA ASN A 165 19.87 5.91 -11.01
C ASN A 165 19.41 4.46 -11.23
N PHE A 166 18.45 3.98 -10.46
CA PHE A 166 17.89 2.63 -10.49
C PHE A 166 16.45 2.60 -10.99
N ASP A 167 15.87 3.76 -11.33
CA ASP A 167 14.45 3.92 -11.70
C ASP A 167 13.50 3.42 -10.59
N ILE A 168 13.91 3.64 -9.32
CA ILE A 168 13.12 3.26 -8.13
C ILE A 168 12.58 4.52 -7.46
N ASN A 169 11.28 4.51 -7.15
CA ASN A 169 10.69 5.57 -6.35
C ASN A 169 10.81 5.26 -4.85
N ILE A 170 10.97 6.32 -4.06
CA ILE A 170 10.93 6.27 -2.60
C ILE A 170 9.54 6.71 -2.17
N ILE A 171 8.80 5.85 -1.51
CA ILE A 171 7.47 6.18 -1.00
C ILE A 171 7.45 6.12 0.52
N VAL A 172 6.83 7.10 1.14
CA VAL A 172 6.77 7.23 2.60
C VAL A 172 5.36 6.91 3.08
N GLU A 173 5.29 6.02 4.05
CA GLU A 173 4.03 5.61 4.67
C GLU A 173 3.71 6.48 5.90
N ASN A 174 2.42 6.74 6.14
CA ASN A 174 1.96 7.17 7.46
C ASN A 174 2.04 5.96 8.40
N HIS A 175 3.07 5.92 9.27
CA HIS A 175 3.45 4.72 10.00
C HIS A 175 3.78 5.00 11.48
N GLY A 176 2.82 5.61 12.20
CA GLY A 176 2.96 5.97 13.62
C GLY A 176 3.69 7.29 13.86
N GLY A 177 3.47 7.86 15.04
CA GLY A 177 4.12 9.10 15.46
C GLY A 177 3.83 10.29 14.54
N TYR A 178 4.84 11.09 14.24
CA TYR A 178 4.67 12.29 13.39
C TYR A 178 4.18 11.95 11.98
N SER A 179 4.57 10.82 11.41
CA SER A 179 4.15 10.43 10.06
C SER A 179 2.66 10.12 9.96
N SER A 180 1.99 9.81 11.09
CA SER A 180 0.53 9.68 11.17
C SER A 180 -0.22 11.00 11.03
N ASN A 181 0.45 12.14 11.11
CA ASN A 181 -0.08 13.44 10.72
C ASN A 181 0.13 13.63 9.21
N ALA A 182 -0.91 13.38 8.43
CA ALA A 182 -0.82 13.43 6.96
C ALA A 182 -0.31 14.78 6.44
N LYS A 183 -0.73 15.89 7.07
CA LYS A 183 -0.24 17.22 6.68
C LYS A 183 1.28 17.32 6.85
N TRP A 184 1.81 16.87 7.99
CA TRP A 184 3.24 16.84 8.25
C TRP A 184 4.00 15.98 7.24
N LEU A 185 3.46 14.79 6.92
CA LEU A 185 4.07 13.90 5.94
C LEU A 185 4.07 14.50 4.54
N VAL A 186 2.96 15.08 4.11
CA VAL A 186 2.84 15.75 2.80
C VAL A 186 3.79 16.94 2.71
N ASP A 187 3.96 17.70 3.79
CA ASP A 187 4.91 18.83 3.83
C ASP A 187 6.36 18.32 3.66
N ILE A 188 6.73 17.16 4.23
CA ILE A 188 8.04 16.51 4.00
C ILE A 188 8.20 16.12 2.52
N ILE A 189 7.21 15.47 1.93
CA ILE A 189 7.27 15.05 0.51
C ILE A 189 7.47 16.26 -0.40
N LYS A 190 6.68 17.32 -0.21
CA LYS A 190 6.81 18.56 -0.99
C LYS A 190 8.19 19.20 -0.85
N ASN A 191 8.68 19.33 0.39
CA ASN A 191 9.96 19.98 0.67
C ASN A 191 11.17 19.10 0.26
N SER A 192 10.99 17.79 0.08
CA SER A 192 12.01 16.94 -0.51
C SER A 192 12.30 17.30 -1.97
N ASN A 193 11.34 17.90 -2.67
CA ASN A 193 11.47 18.44 -4.03
C ASN A 193 12.16 17.46 -5.00
N ARG A 194 11.67 16.24 -5.04
CA ARG A 194 12.10 15.17 -5.94
C ARG A 194 10.88 14.48 -6.54
N ASP A 195 10.89 14.29 -7.85
CA ASP A 195 9.80 13.71 -8.64
C ASP A 195 9.59 12.21 -8.36
N ASN A 196 10.63 11.51 -7.91
CA ASN A 196 10.59 10.10 -7.53
C ASN A 196 10.35 9.86 -6.03
N ILE A 197 9.94 10.89 -5.27
CA ILE A 197 9.49 10.73 -3.89
C ILE A 197 7.97 10.91 -3.81
N GLY A 198 7.30 10.00 -3.11
CA GLY A 198 5.84 10.02 -2.98
C GLY A 198 5.37 9.46 -1.64
N THR A 199 4.09 9.15 -1.56
CA THR A 199 3.46 8.56 -0.38
C THR A 199 2.94 7.16 -0.65
N LEU A 200 2.81 6.38 0.43
CA LEU A 200 1.98 5.19 0.54
C LEU A 200 0.94 5.46 1.63
N PRO A 201 -0.26 5.98 1.29
CA PRO A 201 -1.33 6.15 2.26
C PRO A 201 -1.79 4.79 2.79
N ASP A 202 -1.64 4.57 4.10
CA ASP A 202 -2.22 3.45 4.82
C ASP A 202 -3.54 3.88 5.48
N PHE A 203 -4.57 3.03 5.42
CA PHE A 203 -5.91 3.36 5.90
C PHE A 203 -6.03 3.40 7.43
N GLY A 204 -5.12 2.74 8.15
CA GLY A 204 -5.21 2.55 9.61
C GLY A 204 -4.15 3.28 10.44
N ASN A 205 -3.02 3.63 9.87
CA ASN A 205 -1.85 4.13 10.61
C ASN A 205 -1.92 5.65 10.93
N PHE A 206 -3.00 6.08 11.58
CA PHE A 206 -3.22 7.50 11.90
C PHE A 206 -3.04 7.85 13.37
N CYS A 207 -2.40 6.99 14.18
CA CYS A 207 -2.12 7.28 15.58
C CYS A 207 -0.84 8.10 15.73
N ILE A 208 -0.98 9.40 16.05
CA ILE A 208 0.13 10.31 16.29
C ILE A 208 0.78 10.03 17.66
N ARG A 209 -0.02 9.71 18.68
CA ARG A 209 0.48 9.43 20.02
C ARG A 209 -0.32 8.33 20.70
N SER A 210 0.38 7.29 21.14
CA SER A 210 -0.22 6.19 21.89
C SER A 210 -0.57 6.60 23.33
N LYS A 211 -1.52 5.90 23.95
CA LYS A 211 -1.83 6.03 25.39
C LYS A 211 -0.64 5.55 26.21
N PRO A 212 -0.41 6.13 27.41
CA PRO A 212 0.60 5.62 28.34
C PRO A 212 0.36 4.14 28.66
N ASN A 213 1.44 3.37 28.84
CA ASN A 213 1.42 1.94 29.18
C ASN A 213 0.95 0.97 28.09
N ARG A 214 0.90 1.36 26.84
CA ARG A 214 0.74 0.43 25.70
C ARG A 214 2.06 0.24 24.97
N LEU A 215 2.42 -1.04 24.75
CA LEU A 215 3.73 -1.45 24.23
C LEU A 215 3.93 -1.21 22.73
N SER A 216 2.88 -0.81 21.99
CA SER A 216 3.01 -0.53 20.57
C SER A 216 2.27 0.73 20.14
N SER A 217 2.93 1.58 19.41
CA SER A 217 2.34 2.67 18.61
C SER A 217 1.48 2.15 17.44
N TRP A 218 1.49 0.87 17.21
CA TRP A 218 0.87 0.13 16.10
C TRP A 218 -0.50 -0.47 16.47
N GLY A 219 -0.84 -0.50 17.72
CA GLY A 219 -2.06 -1.16 18.16
C GLY A 219 -3.29 -0.32 17.91
N GLY A 220 -4.25 -0.83 17.16
CA GLY A 220 -5.57 -0.35 16.88
C GLY A 220 -6.15 0.79 17.73
N LEU A 221 -7.26 1.37 17.35
CA LEU A 221 -7.87 2.59 17.93
C LEU A 221 -7.93 2.65 19.46
N GLU A 222 -8.02 1.51 20.15
CA GLU A 222 -8.08 1.47 21.61
C GLU A 222 -6.80 1.95 22.31
N GLY A 223 -5.65 1.89 21.63
CA GLY A 223 -4.35 2.31 22.16
C GLY A 223 -3.94 3.74 21.83
N CYS A 224 -4.69 4.45 20.98
CA CYS A 224 -4.35 5.78 20.54
C CYS A 224 -4.90 6.87 21.46
N ALA A 225 -4.05 7.84 21.82
CA ALA A 225 -4.42 9.03 22.59
C ALA A 225 -4.67 10.25 21.71
N VAL A 226 -3.99 10.34 20.57
CA VAL A 226 -4.13 11.43 19.60
C VAL A 226 -4.11 10.81 18.21
N GLU A 227 -5.25 10.83 17.54
CA GLU A 227 -5.41 10.29 16.19
C GLU A 227 -5.62 11.42 15.17
N TYR A 228 -5.06 11.29 13.98
CA TYR A 228 -5.40 12.12 12.83
C TYR A 228 -6.65 11.55 12.13
N ASP A 229 -7.50 12.39 11.58
CA ASP A 229 -8.64 11.92 10.79
C ASP A 229 -8.14 11.13 9.56
N LYS A 230 -8.37 9.81 9.56
CA LYS A 230 -7.89 8.89 8.52
C LYS A 230 -8.42 9.22 7.12
N TYR A 231 -9.68 9.64 7.01
CA TYR A 231 -10.30 9.97 5.73
C TYR A 231 -9.77 11.28 5.14
N LYS A 232 -9.53 12.26 6.01
CA LYS A 232 -8.83 13.50 5.65
C LYS A 232 -7.39 13.20 5.27
N GLY A 233 -6.71 12.39 6.07
CA GLY A 233 -5.30 12.05 5.86
C GLY A 233 -5.05 11.35 4.53
N VAL A 234 -5.83 10.33 4.20
CA VAL A 234 -5.73 9.67 2.89
C VAL A 234 -5.98 10.67 1.76
N ARG A 235 -7.00 11.53 1.86
CA ARG A 235 -7.28 12.55 0.84
C ARG A 235 -6.11 13.52 0.63
N GLU A 236 -5.43 13.92 1.70
CA GLU A 236 -4.26 14.82 1.64
C GLU A 236 -3.04 14.14 1.01
N MET A 237 -2.86 12.84 1.23
CA MET A 237 -1.72 12.07 0.72
C MET A 237 -1.89 11.57 -0.72
N LEU A 238 -3.12 11.33 -1.18
CA LEU A 238 -3.43 10.79 -2.52
C LEU A 238 -2.75 11.53 -3.69
N PRO A 239 -2.61 12.89 -3.69
CA PRO A 239 -1.90 13.59 -4.77
C PRO A 239 -0.46 13.16 -4.98
N TYR A 240 0.15 12.51 -3.99
CA TYR A 240 1.53 12.04 -4.00
C TYR A 240 1.63 10.51 -3.95
N ALA A 241 0.49 9.81 -3.90
CA ALA A 241 0.45 8.36 -3.73
C ALA A 241 0.95 7.60 -4.96
N ARG A 242 1.81 6.60 -4.72
CA ARG A 242 2.28 5.66 -5.75
C ARG A 242 1.84 4.23 -5.48
N SER A 243 1.50 3.89 -4.24
CA SER A 243 0.75 2.72 -3.81
C SER A 243 -0.15 3.13 -2.65
N VAL A 244 -1.14 2.30 -2.30
CA VAL A 244 -2.07 2.52 -1.18
C VAL A 244 -2.20 1.22 -0.40
N SER A 245 -2.09 1.28 0.94
CA SER A 245 -2.34 0.13 1.83
C SER A 245 -3.77 0.16 2.35
N ALA A 246 -4.54 -0.87 2.01
CA ALA A 246 -5.88 -1.10 2.54
C ALA A 246 -5.81 -1.91 3.85
N LYS A 247 -5.22 -1.29 4.89
CA LYS A 247 -5.15 -1.91 6.21
C LYS A 247 -6.51 -2.24 6.77
N SER A 248 -6.62 -3.44 7.34
CA SER A 248 -7.79 -3.92 8.05
C SER A 248 -7.39 -4.71 9.30
N LEU A 249 -8.26 -4.70 10.31
CA LEU A 249 -8.00 -5.38 11.58
C LEU A 249 -9.14 -6.35 11.91
N ASN A 250 -10.29 -5.84 12.33
CA ASN A 250 -11.41 -6.65 12.73
C ASN A 250 -12.62 -6.45 11.81
N PHE A 251 -13.43 -7.50 11.68
CA PHE A 251 -14.63 -7.49 10.87
C PHE A 251 -15.86 -7.78 11.70
N ASP A 252 -16.98 -7.15 11.35
CA ASP A 252 -18.27 -7.49 11.89
C ASP A 252 -18.81 -8.78 11.23
N LYS A 253 -20.00 -9.23 11.70
CA LYS A 253 -20.69 -10.43 11.17
C LYS A 253 -21.06 -10.34 9.68
N ASP A 254 -21.13 -9.13 9.14
CA ASP A 254 -21.49 -8.86 7.75
C ASP A 254 -20.26 -8.65 6.85
N GLY A 255 -19.04 -8.82 7.43
CA GLY A 255 -17.76 -8.69 6.74
C GLY A 255 -17.32 -7.24 6.51
N ASN A 256 -17.87 -6.26 7.23
CA ASN A 256 -17.38 -4.89 7.16
C ASN A 256 -16.29 -4.68 8.21
N SER A 257 -15.26 -3.88 7.87
CA SER A 257 -14.23 -3.53 8.83
C SER A 257 -14.81 -2.64 9.94
N ILE A 258 -14.47 -2.97 11.20
CA ILE A 258 -14.98 -2.26 12.38
C ILE A 258 -14.29 -0.89 12.53
N GLU A 259 -12.97 -0.83 12.29
CA GLU A 259 -12.17 0.37 12.57
C GLU A 259 -12.18 1.38 11.41
N ILE A 260 -12.46 0.91 10.19
CA ILE A 260 -12.35 1.71 8.98
C ILE A 260 -13.59 1.49 8.12
N ASP A 261 -14.33 2.55 7.83
CA ASP A 261 -15.40 2.52 6.84
C ASP A 261 -14.79 2.45 5.43
N PHE A 262 -14.70 1.23 4.89
CA PHE A 262 -14.13 0.98 3.56
C PHE A 262 -14.96 1.60 2.44
N TYR A 263 -16.28 1.73 2.59
CA TYR A 263 -17.10 2.37 1.56
C TYR A 263 -16.75 3.85 1.42
N LYS A 264 -16.63 4.55 2.55
CA LYS A 264 -16.18 5.94 2.59
C LYS A 264 -14.74 6.08 2.09
N MET A 265 -13.84 5.16 2.47
CA MET A 265 -12.44 5.21 2.10
C MET A 265 -12.24 4.96 0.60
N MET A 266 -12.85 3.91 0.05
CA MET A 266 -12.77 3.60 -1.38
C MET A 266 -13.41 4.67 -2.23
N LYS A 267 -14.49 5.29 -1.76
CA LYS A 267 -15.07 6.45 -2.43
C LYS A 267 -14.08 7.62 -2.52
N ILE A 268 -13.33 7.92 -1.46
CA ILE A 268 -12.29 8.96 -1.47
C ILE A 268 -11.22 8.65 -2.52
N VAL A 269 -10.73 7.41 -2.55
CA VAL A 269 -9.68 6.98 -3.49
C VAL A 269 -10.18 7.03 -4.93
N LYS A 270 -11.41 6.58 -5.18
CA LYS A 270 -12.04 6.56 -6.51
C LYS A 270 -12.39 7.96 -7.00
N ASP A 271 -12.99 8.81 -6.17
CA ASP A 271 -13.32 10.21 -6.50
C ASP A 271 -12.06 11.04 -6.83
N PHE A 272 -10.93 10.73 -6.20
CA PHE A 272 -9.63 11.33 -6.54
C PHE A 272 -9.15 10.89 -7.94
N GLY A 273 -9.67 9.78 -8.48
CA GLY A 273 -9.24 9.21 -9.75
C GLY A 273 -7.93 8.43 -9.65
N TYR A 274 -7.61 7.84 -8.48
CA TYR A 274 -6.40 7.05 -8.29
C TYR A 274 -6.41 5.81 -9.20
N LYS A 275 -5.29 5.54 -9.89
CA LYS A 275 -5.15 4.48 -10.91
C LYS A 275 -4.10 3.43 -10.55
N GLY A 276 -3.42 3.60 -9.40
CA GLY A 276 -2.39 2.69 -8.91
C GLY A 276 -2.96 1.46 -8.24
N TYR A 277 -2.09 0.70 -7.60
CA TYR A 277 -2.47 -0.48 -6.82
C TYR A 277 -2.93 -0.09 -5.42
N ILE A 278 -3.94 -0.82 -4.92
CA ILE A 278 -4.40 -0.77 -3.53
C ILE A 278 -4.15 -2.16 -2.97
N SER A 279 -3.23 -2.27 -2.02
CA SER A 279 -2.80 -3.58 -1.52
C SER A 279 -3.53 -3.95 -0.24
N VAL A 280 -4.00 -5.18 -0.16
CA VAL A 280 -4.53 -5.77 1.06
C VAL A 280 -3.44 -5.83 2.11
N GLU A 281 -3.71 -5.30 3.32
CA GLU A 281 -2.85 -5.42 4.49
C GLU A 281 -3.68 -5.76 5.73
N TYR A 282 -3.84 -7.06 5.98
CA TYR A 282 -4.58 -7.55 7.14
C TYR A 282 -3.64 -7.73 8.34
N GLU A 283 -3.97 -7.09 9.46
CA GLU A 283 -3.21 -7.19 10.72
C GLU A 283 -4.06 -7.66 11.92
N GLY A 284 -5.30 -8.03 11.68
CA GLY A 284 -6.20 -8.47 12.74
C GLY A 284 -5.83 -9.83 13.34
N THR A 285 -6.39 -10.11 14.51
CA THR A 285 -6.15 -11.35 15.24
C THR A 285 -7.42 -12.18 15.45
N SER A 286 -8.59 -11.64 15.10
CA SER A 286 -9.88 -12.32 15.24
C SER A 286 -10.13 -13.41 14.19
N HIS A 287 -9.43 -13.34 13.06
CA HIS A 287 -9.47 -14.32 11.99
C HIS A 287 -8.07 -14.86 11.71
N SER A 288 -8.00 -15.98 11.00
CA SER A 288 -6.74 -16.42 10.40
C SER A 288 -6.26 -15.39 9.37
N GLU A 289 -4.95 -15.36 9.08
CA GLU A 289 -4.41 -14.44 8.06
C GLU A 289 -5.06 -14.68 6.69
N GLU A 290 -5.29 -15.94 6.32
CA GLU A 290 -5.94 -16.29 5.05
C GLU A 290 -7.41 -15.80 4.98
N GLU A 291 -8.16 -15.92 6.06
CA GLU A 291 -9.55 -15.41 6.13
C GLU A 291 -9.57 -13.88 6.10
N GLY A 292 -8.70 -13.24 6.89
CA GLY A 292 -8.62 -11.78 6.95
C GLY A 292 -8.21 -11.15 5.60
N ILE A 293 -7.27 -11.77 4.87
CA ILE A 293 -6.90 -11.35 3.51
C ILE A 293 -8.11 -11.43 2.56
N LYS A 294 -8.86 -12.55 2.59
CA LYS A 294 -10.06 -12.73 1.76
C LYS A 294 -11.14 -11.71 2.09
N LEU A 295 -11.44 -11.55 3.38
CA LEU A 295 -12.42 -10.55 3.84
C LEU A 295 -12.06 -9.13 3.41
N THR A 296 -10.78 -8.75 3.56
CA THR A 296 -10.30 -7.44 3.13
C THR A 296 -10.45 -7.26 1.61
N LYS A 297 -9.99 -8.24 0.82
CA LYS A 297 -10.10 -8.20 -0.64
C LYS A 297 -11.56 -8.06 -1.09
N ASP A 298 -12.45 -8.87 -0.54
CA ASP A 298 -13.87 -8.88 -0.90
C ASP A 298 -14.55 -7.55 -0.53
N LEU A 299 -14.23 -7.02 0.65
CA LEU A 299 -14.72 -5.71 1.10
C LEU A 299 -14.20 -4.57 0.19
N MET A 300 -12.92 -4.60 -0.21
CA MET A 300 -12.37 -3.63 -1.16
C MET A 300 -13.13 -3.64 -2.49
N ILE A 301 -13.37 -4.82 -3.06
CA ILE A 301 -14.11 -4.97 -4.33
C ILE A 301 -15.54 -4.45 -4.18
N LYS A 302 -16.23 -4.86 -3.12
CA LYS A 302 -17.60 -4.45 -2.83
C LYS A 302 -17.72 -2.93 -2.67
N ALA A 303 -16.83 -2.34 -1.87
CA ALA A 303 -16.81 -0.89 -1.62
C ALA A 303 -16.45 -0.09 -2.89
N TRP A 304 -15.49 -0.57 -3.71
CA TRP A 304 -15.12 0.05 -4.97
C TRP A 304 -16.27 0.09 -5.99
N ASN A 305 -17.03 -1.00 -6.07
CA ASN A 305 -18.15 -1.10 -7.01
C ASN A 305 -19.35 -0.23 -6.59
N GLN A 306 -19.45 0.12 -5.31
CA GLN A 306 -20.51 0.99 -4.78
C GLN A 306 -20.11 2.48 -4.71
N ALA A 307 -18.84 2.81 -4.89
CA ALA A 307 -18.28 4.15 -4.81
C ALA A 307 -18.60 5.04 -6.01
#